data_c3c6a04a2465ad4a3dac865d987529f9
#
_entry.id   c3c6a04a2465ad4a3dac865d987529f9
#
_cell.length_a   1.000
_cell.length_b   1.000
_cell.length_c   1.000
_cell.angle_alpha   90.00
_cell.angle_beta   90.00
_cell.angle_gamma   90.00
#
_symmetry.space_group_name_H-M   'P 1'
#
loop_
_entity.id
_entity.type
_entity.pdbx_description
1 polymer ?
#
loop_
_entity_poly.entity_id
_entity_poly.type
_entity_poly.pdbx_seq_one_letter_code
_entity_poly.pdbx_strand_id
1 'polypeptide(L)'
;MKTATLESKFPLLAVENGCIISKDADITVAYRVELPELFTLTRAEYESMHSTWAKAVKVLPNYSIVHKQDFFIEEGYRPDICKEDLSFLSRSFERHFNERPYLQHTCYLFLTKTTKEHSRTTSSFNALTRGFIIPKEMQDKETVTRFMECCGQFERIVNDSGLLRIIRLTDEEIIGTKNSAGIIEKYFSMSQEDTTCLQDLSLGAGEMKVGDNYLCLHTLSDPEDLPSNVSTDCRYERLSTDRSDCRLSFAAPIGILLTCNHIVNQYLFIDDSAEILRKFEQTVTAVPTRSTANGLRSI
;
A
#
# COMPACT_ATOMS: atom_id res chain seq x y z
N MET A 1 -27.42 8.99 -16.22
CA MET A 1 -26.15 8.44 -15.77
C MET A 1 -25.27 8.23 -16.98
N LYS A 2 -24.03 8.75 -17.02
CA LYS A 2 -23.12 8.47 -18.17
C LYS A 2 -22.45 7.14 -17.90
N THR A 3 -22.75 6.13 -18.70
CA THR A 3 -22.05 4.85 -18.68
C THR A 3 -20.78 4.94 -19.52
N ALA A 4 -19.67 4.46 -18.97
CA ALA A 4 -18.40 4.30 -19.69
C ALA A 4 -17.89 2.90 -19.45
N THR A 5 -17.18 2.33 -20.40
CA THR A 5 -16.53 1.04 -20.20
C THR A 5 -15.38 1.22 -19.21
N LEU A 6 -15.17 0.24 -18.34
CA LEU A 6 -14.06 0.23 -17.35
C LEU A 6 -12.72 0.42 -18.08
N GLU A 7 -12.52 -0.24 -19.21
CA GLU A 7 -11.32 -0.14 -20.03
C GLU A 7 -10.96 1.30 -20.42
N SER A 8 -11.96 2.13 -20.75
CA SER A 8 -11.73 3.54 -21.12
C SER A 8 -11.28 4.41 -19.95
N LYS A 9 -11.57 4.01 -18.72
CA LYS A 9 -11.25 4.74 -17.48
C LYS A 9 -10.07 4.15 -16.73
N PHE A 10 -9.72 2.91 -17.04
CA PHE A 10 -8.66 2.20 -16.34
C PHE A 10 -7.29 2.77 -16.70
N PRO A 11 -6.44 3.11 -15.72
CA PRO A 11 -5.18 3.80 -16.00
C PRO A 11 -4.08 2.90 -16.53
N LEU A 12 -4.29 1.58 -16.57
CA LEU A 12 -3.30 0.62 -17.03
C LEU A 12 -3.34 0.46 -18.54
N LEU A 13 -2.17 0.36 -19.16
CA LEU A 13 -1.97 0.13 -20.60
C LEU A 13 -1.67 -1.34 -20.88
N ALA A 14 -0.69 -1.91 -20.18
CA ALA A 14 -0.22 -3.27 -20.40
C ALA A 14 0.44 -3.85 -19.14
N VAL A 15 0.55 -5.17 -19.08
CA VAL A 15 1.39 -5.91 -18.14
C VAL A 15 2.31 -6.80 -18.94
N GLU A 16 3.61 -6.59 -18.84
CA GLU A 16 4.62 -7.32 -19.59
C GLU A 16 5.90 -7.47 -18.77
N ASN A 17 6.50 -8.67 -18.80
CA ASN A 17 7.76 -8.99 -18.11
C ASN A 17 7.75 -8.71 -16.58
N GLY A 18 6.63 -8.96 -15.91
CA GLY A 18 6.44 -8.68 -14.50
C GLY A 18 6.40 -7.20 -14.17
N CYS A 19 6.04 -6.36 -15.14
CA CYS A 19 5.88 -4.93 -14.97
C CYS A 19 4.48 -4.50 -15.40
N ILE A 20 3.89 -3.59 -14.64
CA ILE A 20 2.65 -2.91 -14.99
C ILE A 20 3.01 -1.58 -15.63
N ILE A 21 2.48 -1.32 -16.82
CA ILE A 21 2.71 -0.08 -17.57
C ILE A 21 1.42 0.73 -17.56
N SER A 22 1.48 1.97 -17.09
CA SER A 22 0.34 2.88 -17.09
C SER A 22 0.15 3.57 -18.43
N LYS A 23 -1.04 4.16 -18.64
CA LYS A 23 -1.32 5.01 -19.81
C LYS A 23 -0.46 6.28 -19.84
N ASP A 24 0.07 6.69 -18.70
CA ASP A 24 0.98 7.82 -18.55
C ASP A 24 2.45 7.39 -18.68
N ALA A 25 2.70 6.13 -19.07
CA ALA A 25 4.00 5.50 -19.25
C ALA A 25 4.81 5.31 -17.94
N ASP A 26 4.16 5.33 -16.78
CA ASP A 26 4.82 4.91 -15.55
C ASP A 26 5.04 3.39 -15.56
N ILE A 27 6.16 2.96 -14.99
CA ILE A 27 6.52 1.55 -14.91
C ILE A 27 6.48 1.12 -13.45
N THR A 28 5.69 0.10 -13.16
CA THR A 28 5.51 -0.43 -11.81
C THR A 28 5.94 -1.90 -11.75
N VAL A 29 6.76 -2.22 -10.76
CA VAL A 29 7.10 -3.60 -10.37
C VAL A 29 6.29 -3.95 -9.14
N ALA A 30 5.62 -5.09 -9.17
CA ALA A 30 4.74 -5.55 -8.09
C ALA A 30 5.36 -6.73 -7.33
N TYR A 31 5.21 -6.71 -6.01
CA TYR A 31 5.69 -7.75 -5.11
C TYR A 31 4.59 -8.19 -4.16
N ARG A 32 4.54 -9.48 -3.85
CA ARG A 32 3.85 -10.01 -2.68
C ARG A 32 4.79 -9.94 -1.49
N VAL A 33 4.28 -9.46 -0.34
CA VAL A 33 5.06 -9.32 0.89
C VAL A 33 4.63 -10.40 1.88
N GLU A 34 5.58 -11.20 2.32
CA GLU A 34 5.40 -12.13 3.43
C GLU A 34 5.84 -11.40 4.71
N LEU A 35 4.87 -11.02 5.53
CA LEU A 35 5.08 -10.33 6.78
C LEU A 35 5.37 -11.33 7.89
N PRO A 36 6.19 -11.00 8.89
CA PRO A 36 6.34 -11.79 10.09
C PRO A 36 5.06 -11.76 10.93
N GLU A 37 4.90 -12.73 11.80
CA GLU A 37 3.75 -12.77 12.70
C GLU A 37 3.83 -11.64 13.73
N LEU A 38 2.79 -10.79 13.74
CA LEU A 38 2.75 -9.53 14.48
C LEU A 38 2.99 -9.69 15.99
N PHE A 39 2.42 -10.76 16.59
CA PHE A 39 2.42 -10.91 18.04
C PHE A 39 3.71 -11.50 18.61
N THR A 40 4.64 -11.90 17.75
CA THR A 40 5.91 -12.53 18.15
C THR A 40 7.10 -11.58 18.07
N LEU A 41 6.93 -10.40 17.46
CA LEU A 41 8.02 -9.46 17.23
C LEU A 41 8.44 -8.71 18.49
N THR A 42 9.74 -8.67 18.70
CA THR A 42 10.37 -7.85 19.73
C THR A 42 10.58 -6.41 19.26
N ARG A 43 10.81 -5.49 20.19
CA ARG A 43 11.15 -4.10 19.84
C ARG A 43 12.39 -4.00 18.95
N ALA A 44 13.42 -4.79 19.21
CA ALA A 44 14.64 -4.79 18.42
C ALA A 44 14.40 -5.23 16.97
N GLU A 45 13.50 -6.19 16.75
CA GLU A 45 13.11 -6.63 15.41
C GLU A 45 12.31 -5.54 14.67
N TYR A 46 11.40 -4.81 15.33
CA TYR A 46 10.74 -3.64 14.76
C TYR A 46 11.74 -2.56 14.33
N GLU A 47 12.69 -2.20 15.19
CA GLU A 47 13.73 -1.22 14.89
C GLU A 47 14.61 -1.69 13.72
N SER A 48 14.95 -2.99 13.66
CA SER A 48 15.70 -3.59 12.57
C SER A 48 14.93 -3.56 11.25
N MET A 49 13.64 -3.90 11.26
CA MET A 49 12.78 -3.80 10.07
C MET A 49 12.70 -2.37 9.56
N HIS A 50 12.48 -1.40 10.46
CA HIS A 50 12.43 0.01 10.09
C HIS A 50 13.76 0.48 9.46
N SER A 51 14.89 0.10 10.06
CA SER A 51 16.21 0.41 9.51
C SER A 51 16.44 -0.21 8.13
N THR A 52 16.04 -1.45 7.96
CA THR A 52 16.12 -2.16 6.66
C THR A 52 15.26 -1.49 5.61
N TRP A 53 14.02 -1.16 5.95
CA TRP A 53 13.11 -0.43 5.09
C TRP A 53 13.68 0.91 4.64
N ALA A 54 14.21 1.70 5.58
CA ALA A 54 14.84 2.98 5.27
C ALA A 54 16.05 2.85 4.35
N LYS A 55 16.84 1.78 4.49
CA LYS A 55 17.97 1.48 3.58
C LYS A 55 17.47 1.07 2.19
N ALA A 56 16.46 0.22 2.12
CA ALA A 56 15.89 -0.24 0.86
C ALA A 56 15.27 0.93 0.07
N VAL A 57 14.52 1.81 0.73
CA VAL A 57 13.92 2.97 0.07
C VAL A 57 14.97 3.93 -0.50
N LYS A 58 16.12 4.09 0.19
CA LYS A 58 17.20 4.99 -0.26
C LYS A 58 17.89 4.58 -1.56
N VAL A 59 17.77 3.34 -2.00
CA VAL A 59 18.38 2.91 -3.28
C VAL A 59 17.53 3.25 -4.49
N LEU A 60 16.26 3.60 -4.26
CA LEU A 60 15.36 3.95 -5.35
C LEU A 60 15.71 5.35 -5.92
N PRO A 61 15.61 5.53 -7.24
CA PRO A 61 15.90 6.82 -7.88
C PRO A 61 14.83 7.87 -7.55
N ASN A 62 15.18 9.13 -7.71
CA ASN A 62 14.22 10.24 -7.59
C ASN A 62 13.01 10.02 -8.50
N TYR A 63 11.86 10.54 -8.07
CA TYR A 63 10.57 10.34 -8.73
C TYR A 63 10.16 8.88 -8.82
N SER A 64 10.46 8.13 -7.76
CA SER A 64 9.88 6.82 -7.52
C SER A 64 8.76 6.93 -6.49
N ILE A 65 7.78 6.03 -6.60
CA ILE A 65 6.69 5.90 -5.65
C ILE A 65 6.75 4.49 -5.08
N VAL A 66 6.77 4.38 -3.77
CA VAL A 66 6.60 3.12 -3.06
C VAL A 66 5.16 3.08 -2.56
N HIS A 67 4.37 2.14 -3.05
CA HIS A 67 2.98 1.95 -2.67
C HIS A 67 2.84 0.61 -1.96
N LYS A 68 2.51 0.65 -0.68
CA LYS A 68 2.15 -0.53 0.11
C LYS A 68 0.64 -0.65 0.15
N GLN A 69 0.13 -1.83 -0.13
CA GLN A 69 -1.29 -2.13 -0.16
C GLN A 69 -1.58 -3.37 0.67
N ASP A 70 -2.37 -3.19 1.70
CA ASP A 70 -2.79 -4.25 2.60
C ASP A 70 -4.28 -4.56 2.37
N PHE A 71 -4.56 -5.80 2.00
CA PHE A 71 -5.92 -6.33 1.85
C PHE A 71 -6.31 -7.06 3.13
N PHE A 72 -7.47 -6.71 3.66
CA PHE A 72 -8.12 -7.42 4.75
C PHE A 72 -9.48 -7.88 4.26
N ILE A 73 -9.57 -9.16 3.90
CA ILE A 73 -10.76 -9.75 3.27
C ILE A 73 -11.29 -10.86 4.16
N GLU A 74 -12.59 -10.86 4.38
CA GLU A 74 -13.26 -11.88 5.16
C GLU A 74 -13.16 -13.24 4.50
N GLU A 75 -12.69 -14.21 5.27
CA GLU A 75 -12.57 -15.60 4.87
C GLU A 75 -13.13 -16.53 5.95
N GLY A 76 -13.75 -17.62 5.52
CA GLY A 76 -14.19 -18.69 6.40
C GLY A 76 -13.11 -19.75 6.59
N TYR A 77 -13.03 -20.31 7.79
CA TYR A 77 -12.16 -21.43 8.06
C TYR A 77 -12.55 -22.64 7.19
N ARG A 78 -11.59 -23.21 6.47
CA ARG A 78 -11.77 -24.41 5.65
C ARG A 78 -10.92 -25.52 6.27
N PRO A 79 -11.54 -26.47 7.01
CA PRO A 79 -10.79 -27.57 7.60
C PRO A 79 -10.28 -28.52 6.53
N ASP A 80 -8.98 -28.82 6.57
CA ASP A 80 -8.32 -29.81 5.70
C ASP A 80 -8.56 -31.28 6.13
N ILE A 81 -9.31 -31.49 7.21
CA ILE A 81 -9.41 -32.79 7.87
C ILE A 81 -10.69 -33.50 7.46
N CYS A 82 -10.58 -34.77 7.03
CA CYS A 82 -11.71 -35.68 6.80
C CYS A 82 -12.56 -35.79 8.06
N LYS A 83 -13.84 -35.49 7.97
CA LYS A 83 -14.77 -35.32 9.09
C LYS A 83 -15.14 -36.58 9.85
N GLU A 84 -14.72 -37.77 9.40
CA GLU A 84 -15.31 -39.04 9.88
C GLU A 84 -14.77 -39.54 11.23
N ASP A 85 -13.55 -39.14 11.65
CA ASP A 85 -12.91 -39.68 12.87
C ASP A 85 -12.44 -38.60 13.89
N LEU A 86 -13.09 -37.44 13.95
CA LEU A 86 -12.68 -36.39 14.86
C LEU A 86 -13.10 -36.68 16.32
N SER A 87 -12.16 -36.53 17.26
CA SER A 87 -12.46 -36.51 18.68
C SER A 87 -13.45 -35.41 19.07
N PHE A 88 -14.08 -35.49 20.22
CA PHE A 88 -14.99 -34.45 20.71
C PHE A 88 -14.32 -33.08 20.74
N LEU A 89 -13.08 -32.97 21.23
CA LEU A 89 -12.33 -31.72 21.28
C LEU A 89 -11.99 -31.18 19.89
N SER A 90 -11.54 -32.06 19.00
CA SER A 90 -11.25 -31.68 17.61
C SER A 90 -12.49 -31.17 16.89
N ARG A 91 -13.62 -31.82 17.09
CA ARG A 91 -14.91 -31.39 16.52
C ARG A 91 -15.38 -30.05 17.08
N SER A 92 -15.18 -29.81 18.37
CA SER A 92 -15.53 -28.52 19.00
C SER A 92 -14.62 -27.40 18.53
N PHE A 93 -13.34 -27.69 18.30
CA PHE A 93 -12.36 -26.77 17.73
C PHE A 93 -12.74 -26.39 16.29
N GLU A 94 -12.96 -27.39 15.43
CA GLU A 94 -13.41 -27.21 14.05
C GLU A 94 -14.66 -26.33 13.96
N ARG A 95 -15.65 -26.65 14.79
CA ARG A 95 -16.89 -25.89 14.86
C ARG A 95 -16.65 -24.45 15.28
N HIS A 96 -15.80 -24.21 16.28
CA HIS A 96 -15.49 -22.88 16.77
C HIS A 96 -14.91 -21.97 15.68
N PHE A 97 -13.99 -22.48 14.86
CA PHE A 97 -13.38 -21.71 13.78
C PHE A 97 -14.27 -21.63 12.54
N ASN A 98 -15.05 -22.67 12.23
CA ASN A 98 -15.95 -22.68 11.09
C ASN A 98 -17.13 -21.70 11.24
N GLU A 99 -17.57 -21.44 12.48
CA GLU A 99 -18.66 -20.52 12.79
C GLU A 99 -18.19 -19.04 12.86
N ARG A 100 -16.90 -18.78 12.73
CA ARG A 100 -16.33 -17.45 12.93
C ARG A 100 -15.48 -17.04 11.74
N PRO A 101 -15.98 -16.17 10.88
CA PRO A 101 -15.17 -15.59 9.83
C PRO A 101 -14.03 -14.74 10.43
N TYR A 102 -12.92 -14.68 9.72
CA TYR A 102 -11.78 -13.84 10.07
C TYR A 102 -11.34 -13.01 8.87
N LEU A 103 -10.65 -11.91 9.12
CA LEU A 103 -10.07 -11.12 8.05
C LEU A 103 -8.69 -11.68 7.71
N GLN A 104 -8.57 -12.25 6.52
CA GLN A 104 -7.28 -12.65 6.00
C GLN A 104 -6.53 -11.43 5.51
N HIS A 105 -5.28 -11.30 5.96
CA HIS A 105 -4.39 -10.23 5.56
C HIS A 105 -3.46 -10.68 4.45
N THR A 106 -3.45 -9.92 3.34
CA THR A 106 -2.48 -10.09 2.26
C THR A 106 -1.83 -8.73 1.96
N CYS A 107 -0.51 -8.71 1.88
CA CYS A 107 0.24 -7.48 1.66
C CYS A 107 0.93 -7.49 0.30
N TYR A 108 0.79 -6.39 -0.43
CA TYR A 108 1.48 -6.15 -1.70
C TYR A 108 2.29 -4.86 -1.63
N LEU A 109 3.35 -4.83 -2.42
CA LEU A 109 4.23 -3.69 -2.54
C LEU A 109 4.45 -3.38 -4.03
N PHE A 110 4.29 -2.13 -4.40
CA PHE A 110 4.48 -1.65 -5.75
C PHE A 110 5.58 -0.60 -5.75
N LEU A 111 6.58 -0.79 -6.60
CA LEU A 111 7.62 0.20 -6.88
C LEU A 111 7.34 0.79 -8.25
N THR A 112 7.03 2.07 -8.31
CA THR A 112 6.68 2.76 -9.54
C THR A 112 7.74 3.80 -9.86
N LYS A 113 8.24 3.80 -11.10
CA LYS A 113 9.02 4.90 -11.64
C LYS A 113 8.08 5.82 -12.41
N THR A 114 8.09 7.07 -12.02
CA THR A 114 7.32 8.13 -12.66
C THR A 114 8.22 9.29 -13.07
N THR A 115 7.65 10.30 -13.70
CA THR A 115 8.35 11.52 -14.07
C THR A 115 8.14 12.61 -13.02
N LYS A 116 9.01 13.63 -13.02
CA LYS A 116 8.89 14.79 -12.15
C LYS A 116 7.53 15.47 -12.26
N GLU A 117 6.96 15.51 -13.45
CA GLU A 117 5.66 16.15 -13.70
C GLU A 117 4.51 15.35 -13.09
N HIS A 118 4.56 14.02 -13.17
CA HIS A 118 3.50 13.14 -12.66
C HIS A 118 3.55 12.97 -11.13
N SER A 119 4.73 12.97 -10.52
CA SER A 119 4.85 12.79 -9.06
C SER A 119 4.18 13.89 -8.25
N ARG A 120 3.90 15.05 -8.86
CA ARG A 120 3.38 16.26 -8.19
C ARG A 120 2.01 16.74 -8.70
N THR A 121 1.52 16.23 -9.80
CA THR A 121 0.26 16.71 -10.39
C THR A 121 -0.89 15.78 -10.11
N THR A 122 -1.60 16.05 -9.05
CA THR A 122 -3.01 15.63 -8.85
C THR A 122 -3.99 16.50 -9.67
N SER A 123 -3.50 17.36 -10.56
CA SER A 123 -4.34 18.27 -11.35
C SER A 123 -4.99 17.55 -12.53
N SER A 124 -6.29 17.31 -12.42
CA SER A 124 -7.16 16.78 -13.48
C SER A 124 -7.10 17.58 -14.80
N PHE A 125 -6.53 18.78 -14.79
CA PHE A 125 -6.44 19.67 -15.95
C PHE A 125 -5.37 19.22 -16.96
N ASN A 126 -4.30 18.58 -16.51
CA ASN A 126 -3.25 18.06 -17.39
C ASN A 126 -3.70 16.79 -18.15
N ALA A 127 -4.62 16.01 -17.58
CA ALA A 127 -5.14 14.80 -18.23
C ALA A 127 -6.06 15.10 -19.44
N LEU A 128 -6.64 16.31 -19.52
CA LEU A 128 -7.55 16.72 -20.58
C LEU A 128 -6.84 17.23 -21.86
N THR A 129 -5.58 17.66 -21.73
CA THR A 129 -4.83 18.29 -22.84
C THR A 129 -3.76 17.39 -23.45
N ARG A 130 -3.40 16.26 -22.84
CA ARG A 130 -2.36 15.35 -23.31
C ARG A 130 -2.99 14.03 -23.81
N GLY A 131 -3.18 13.93 -25.10
CA GLY A 131 -3.26 12.61 -25.74
C GLY A 131 -1.90 11.93 -25.65
N PHE A 132 -1.84 10.70 -25.10
CA PHE A 132 -0.73 9.75 -25.09
C PHE A 132 0.67 10.30 -25.49
N ILE A 133 1.30 11.08 -24.63
CA ILE A 133 2.68 11.49 -24.84
C ILE A 133 3.51 10.74 -23.80
N ILE A 134 4.25 9.74 -24.26
CA ILE A 134 5.26 9.08 -23.45
C ILE A 134 6.34 10.12 -23.11
N PRO A 135 6.59 10.44 -21.83
CA PRO A 135 7.61 11.38 -21.45
C PRO A 135 8.98 10.93 -21.97
N LYS A 136 9.81 11.87 -22.41
CA LYS A 136 11.14 11.55 -22.96
C LYS A 136 12.01 10.78 -21.99
N GLU A 137 11.87 11.05 -20.69
CA GLU A 137 12.57 10.34 -19.61
C GLU A 137 12.24 8.85 -19.55
N MET A 138 10.99 8.47 -19.88
CA MET A 138 10.55 7.07 -19.87
C MET A 138 10.83 6.36 -21.22
N GLN A 139 11.20 7.08 -22.27
CA GLN A 139 11.68 6.52 -23.54
C GLN A 139 13.16 6.13 -23.45
N ASP A 140 13.87 6.65 -22.46
CA ASP A 140 15.29 6.35 -22.27
C ASP A 140 15.46 4.96 -21.63
N LYS A 141 16.06 4.05 -22.39
CA LYS A 141 16.34 2.67 -21.94
C LYS A 141 17.25 2.65 -20.71
N GLU A 142 18.15 3.61 -20.57
CA GLU A 142 19.07 3.67 -19.44
C GLU A 142 18.29 3.96 -18.14
N THR A 143 17.35 4.88 -18.17
CA THR A 143 16.47 5.20 -17.03
C THR A 143 15.66 3.98 -16.58
N VAL A 144 15.07 3.24 -17.52
CA VAL A 144 14.30 2.02 -17.19
C VAL A 144 15.21 0.93 -16.63
N THR A 145 16.35 0.69 -17.28
CA THR A 145 17.32 -0.33 -16.83
C THR A 145 17.81 0.00 -15.43
N ARG A 146 18.19 1.24 -15.17
CA ARG A 146 18.64 1.69 -13.84
C ARG A 146 17.55 1.50 -12.79
N PHE A 147 16.30 1.82 -13.10
CA PHE A 147 15.19 1.59 -12.19
C PHE A 147 15.02 0.10 -11.86
N MET A 148 15.11 -0.78 -12.87
CA MET A 148 15.02 -2.23 -12.66
C MET A 148 16.17 -2.77 -11.80
N GLU A 149 17.39 -2.25 -11.97
CA GLU A 149 18.54 -2.57 -11.11
C GLU A 149 18.30 -2.11 -9.67
N CYS A 150 17.75 -0.91 -9.47
CA CYS A 150 17.38 -0.42 -8.14
C CYS A 150 16.28 -1.28 -7.50
N CYS A 151 15.28 -1.74 -8.26
CA CYS A 151 14.29 -2.69 -7.76
C CYS A 151 14.93 -4.01 -7.31
N GLY A 152 15.89 -4.54 -8.08
CA GLY A 152 16.64 -5.74 -7.68
C GLY A 152 17.51 -5.53 -6.42
N GLN A 153 18.08 -4.34 -6.24
CA GLN A 153 18.79 -3.99 -5.01
C GLN A 153 17.85 -3.85 -3.83
N PHE A 154 16.72 -3.19 -4.02
CA PHE A 154 15.67 -3.07 -3.01
C PHE A 154 15.21 -4.44 -2.52
N GLU A 155 14.86 -5.33 -3.44
CA GLU A 155 14.45 -6.71 -3.15
C GLU A 155 15.50 -7.47 -2.34
N ARG A 156 16.77 -7.36 -2.73
CA ARG A 156 17.89 -8.01 -2.03
C ARG A 156 18.04 -7.49 -0.61
N ILE A 157 18.03 -6.16 -0.42
CA ILE A 157 18.18 -5.55 0.92
C ILE A 157 17.04 -6.00 1.85
N VAL A 158 15.82 -6.08 1.35
CA VAL A 158 14.67 -6.52 2.16
C VAL A 158 14.79 -8.00 2.49
N ASN A 159 15.05 -8.87 1.51
CA ASN A 159 15.13 -10.32 1.69
C ASN A 159 16.33 -10.75 2.56
N ASP A 160 17.48 -10.09 2.42
CA ASP A 160 18.68 -10.39 3.22
C ASP A 160 18.50 -10.04 4.71
N SER A 161 17.51 -9.23 5.07
CA SER A 161 17.20 -8.94 6.47
C SER A 161 16.70 -10.15 7.27
N GLY A 162 16.09 -11.12 6.58
CA GLY A 162 15.46 -12.29 7.20
C GLY A 162 14.19 -11.98 8.00
N LEU A 163 13.76 -10.70 8.08
CA LEU A 163 12.59 -10.27 8.83
C LEU A 163 11.35 -10.13 7.93
N LEU A 164 11.57 -9.75 6.69
CA LEU A 164 10.55 -9.58 5.66
C LEU A 164 10.99 -10.35 4.42
N ARG A 165 10.03 -10.88 3.69
CA ARG A 165 10.29 -11.48 2.39
C ARG A 165 9.38 -10.86 1.35
N ILE A 166 9.98 -10.41 0.24
CA ILE A 166 9.24 -9.92 -0.91
C ILE A 166 9.51 -10.82 -2.11
N ILE A 167 8.45 -11.14 -2.84
CA ILE A 167 8.47 -12.03 -3.99
C ILE A 167 7.87 -11.27 -5.15
N ARG A 168 8.63 -11.09 -6.22
CA ARG A 168 8.15 -10.41 -7.43
C ARG A 168 7.02 -11.20 -8.06
N LEU A 169 5.94 -10.51 -8.42
CA LEU A 169 4.80 -11.10 -9.09
C LEU A 169 5.08 -11.32 -10.59
N THR A 170 4.56 -12.42 -11.09
CA THR A 170 4.54 -12.74 -12.52
C THR A 170 3.38 -12.03 -13.23
N ASP A 171 3.42 -11.99 -14.57
CA ASP A 171 2.33 -11.42 -15.37
C ASP A 171 0.99 -12.12 -15.07
N GLU A 172 1.02 -13.44 -14.87
CA GLU A 172 -0.17 -14.24 -14.54
C GLU A 172 -0.73 -13.90 -13.15
N GLU A 173 0.11 -13.66 -12.16
CA GLU A 173 -0.32 -13.25 -10.82
C GLU A 173 -0.87 -11.82 -10.80
N ILE A 174 -0.42 -10.97 -11.72
CA ILE A 174 -0.90 -9.57 -11.85
C ILE A 174 -2.24 -9.53 -12.57
N ILE A 175 -2.32 -10.13 -13.75
CA ILE A 175 -3.50 -10.08 -14.63
C ILE A 175 -4.57 -11.07 -14.16
N GLY A 176 -4.14 -12.26 -13.76
CA GLY A 176 -4.99 -13.42 -13.52
C GLY A 176 -4.96 -14.42 -14.68
N THR A 177 -5.49 -15.58 -14.40
CA THR A 177 -5.68 -16.69 -15.35
C THR A 177 -7.14 -17.10 -15.35
N LYS A 178 -7.53 -18.01 -16.24
CA LYS A 178 -8.91 -18.55 -16.26
C LYS A 178 -9.33 -19.22 -14.94
N ASN A 179 -8.35 -19.67 -14.13
CA ASN A 179 -8.58 -20.45 -12.92
C ASN A 179 -8.17 -19.74 -11.64
N SER A 180 -7.51 -18.60 -11.73
CA SER A 180 -7.01 -17.84 -10.58
C SER A 180 -7.10 -16.35 -10.86
N ALA A 181 -7.70 -15.60 -9.96
CA ALA A 181 -7.82 -14.16 -10.04
C ALA A 181 -6.48 -13.47 -9.81
N GLY A 182 -6.13 -12.54 -10.68
CA GLY A 182 -4.98 -11.67 -10.51
C GLY A 182 -5.21 -10.58 -9.48
N ILE A 183 -4.13 -9.90 -9.07
CA ILE A 183 -4.23 -8.82 -8.08
C ILE A 183 -5.15 -7.69 -8.55
N ILE A 184 -5.17 -7.39 -9.85
CA ILE A 184 -6.04 -6.37 -10.44
C ILE A 184 -7.51 -6.75 -10.26
N GLU A 185 -7.85 -8.00 -10.51
CA GLU A 185 -9.22 -8.50 -10.35
C GLU A 185 -9.63 -8.53 -8.87
N LYS A 186 -8.73 -9.00 -7.99
CA LYS A 186 -8.96 -9.00 -6.53
C LYS A 186 -9.19 -7.61 -5.96
N TYR A 187 -8.51 -6.60 -6.51
CA TYR A 187 -8.70 -5.22 -6.11
C TYR A 187 -10.14 -4.73 -6.37
N PHE A 188 -10.75 -5.14 -7.49
CA PHE A 188 -12.12 -4.76 -7.83
C PHE A 188 -13.18 -5.61 -7.16
N SER A 189 -12.92 -6.90 -6.97
CA SER A 189 -13.89 -7.80 -6.35
C SER A 189 -13.89 -7.74 -4.83
N MET A 190 -12.77 -7.31 -4.22
CA MET A 190 -12.52 -7.39 -2.77
C MET A 190 -12.85 -8.79 -2.23
N SER A 191 -12.49 -9.84 -3.00
CA SER A 191 -12.70 -11.25 -2.70
C SER A 191 -11.39 -12.02 -2.83
N GLN A 192 -11.25 -13.10 -2.05
CA GLN A 192 -10.15 -14.06 -2.17
C GLN A 192 -10.49 -15.24 -3.07
N GLU A 193 -11.68 -15.28 -3.63
CA GLU A 193 -12.09 -16.35 -4.53
C GLU A 193 -11.19 -16.40 -5.78
N ASP A 194 -10.83 -17.60 -6.20
CA ASP A 194 -9.94 -17.80 -7.35
C ASP A 194 -10.61 -17.47 -8.69
N THR A 195 -11.96 -17.41 -8.69
CA THR A 195 -12.73 -16.99 -9.86
C THR A 195 -13.48 -15.71 -9.54
N THR A 196 -13.08 -14.61 -10.14
CA THR A 196 -13.75 -13.32 -9.94
C THR A 196 -14.66 -12.99 -11.11
N CYS A 197 -15.93 -12.66 -10.80
CA CYS A 197 -16.73 -11.87 -11.71
C CYS A 197 -16.46 -10.39 -11.42
N LEU A 198 -16.03 -9.64 -12.43
CA LEU A 198 -15.96 -8.20 -12.32
C LEU A 198 -17.36 -7.65 -12.08
N GLN A 199 -17.52 -6.91 -10.99
CA GLN A 199 -18.79 -6.30 -10.63
C GLN A 199 -18.86 -4.88 -11.17
N ASP A 200 -20.07 -4.39 -11.42
CA ASP A 200 -20.28 -3.02 -11.86
C ASP A 200 -19.88 -2.02 -10.77
N LEU A 201 -19.13 -0.99 -11.18
CA LEU A 201 -18.76 0.14 -10.33
C LEU A 201 -19.77 1.27 -10.54
N SER A 202 -20.46 1.66 -9.49
CA SER A 202 -21.35 2.80 -9.48
C SER A 202 -20.77 3.93 -8.64
N LEU A 203 -20.37 5.02 -9.28
CA LEU A 203 -19.78 6.19 -8.61
C LEU A 203 -20.79 7.34 -8.69
N GLY A 204 -21.60 7.49 -7.66
CA GLY A 204 -22.58 8.57 -7.51
C GLY A 204 -22.08 9.69 -6.60
N ALA A 205 -22.74 10.84 -6.63
CA ALA A 205 -22.39 11.98 -5.77
C ALA A 205 -22.65 11.74 -4.27
N GLY A 206 -23.53 10.81 -3.93
CA GLY A 206 -23.89 10.50 -2.54
C GLY A 206 -23.48 9.10 -2.09
N GLU A 207 -23.19 8.21 -3.01
CA GLU A 207 -22.82 6.83 -2.70
C GLU A 207 -21.93 6.23 -3.78
N MET A 208 -21.03 5.35 -3.36
CA MET A 208 -20.22 4.53 -4.24
C MET A 208 -20.54 3.06 -3.96
N LYS A 209 -20.65 2.25 -5.01
CA LYS A 209 -20.94 0.82 -4.92
C LYS A 209 -20.04 0.01 -5.84
N VAL A 210 -19.73 -1.20 -5.38
CA VAL A 210 -19.12 -2.28 -6.17
C VAL A 210 -20.10 -3.44 -6.13
N GLY A 211 -20.82 -3.68 -7.22
CA GLY A 211 -21.97 -4.57 -7.24
C GLY A 211 -23.04 -4.11 -6.24
N ASP A 212 -23.41 -4.97 -5.32
CA ASP A 212 -24.39 -4.68 -4.26
C ASP A 212 -23.78 -4.07 -2.99
N ASN A 213 -22.45 -4.02 -2.89
CA ASN A 213 -21.74 -3.55 -1.71
C ASN A 213 -21.44 -2.06 -1.77
N TYR A 214 -21.63 -1.36 -0.65
CA TYR A 214 -21.23 0.04 -0.52
C TYR A 214 -19.72 0.16 -0.33
N LEU A 215 -19.11 1.13 -1.04
CA LEU A 215 -17.71 1.49 -0.93
C LEU A 215 -17.57 2.83 -0.20
N CYS A 216 -16.76 2.86 0.86
CA CYS A 216 -16.37 4.08 1.56
C CYS A 216 -14.88 4.33 1.36
N LEU A 217 -14.50 5.57 1.05
CA LEU A 217 -13.11 5.99 0.95
C LEU A 217 -12.78 6.92 2.11
N HIS A 218 -11.71 6.61 2.83
CA HIS A 218 -11.19 7.42 3.91
C HIS A 218 -9.75 7.83 3.57
N THR A 219 -9.44 9.10 3.70
CA THR A 219 -8.08 9.63 3.50
C THR A 219 -7.67 10.42 4.73
N LEU A 220 -6.40 10.31 5.08
CA LEU A 220 -5.79 11.21 6.05
C LEU A 220 -5.47 12.51 5.29
N SER A 221 -6.23 13.56 5.55
CA SER A 221 -6.12 14.83 4.82
C SER A 221 -5.43 15.92 5.61
N ASP A 222 -5.44 15.84 6.93
CA ASP A 222 -4.84 16.82 7.82
C ASP A 222 -3.69 16.20 8.63
N PRO A 223 -2.48 16.79 8.59
CA PRO A 223 -1.38 16.37 9.46
C PRO A 223 -1.71 16.47 10.96
N GLU A 224 -2.66 17.33 11.36
CA GLU A 224 -3.09 17.47 12.76
C GLU A 224 -3.87 16.24 13.26
N ASP A 225 -4.42 15.43 12.36
CA ASP A 225 -5.05 14.13 12.69
C ASP A 225 -4.04 13.06 13.10
N LEU A 226 -2.74 13.29 12.81
CA LEU A 226 -1.67 12.42 13.27
C LEU A 226 -1.20 12.80 14.68
N PRO A 227 -0.85 11.81 15.52
CA PRO A 227 -0.21 12.13 16.78
C PRO A 227 1.12 12.85 16.56
N SER A 228 1.43 13.80 17.44
CA SER A 228 2.64 14.62 17.35
C SER A 228 3.95 13.82 17.46
N ASN A 229 3.87 12.61 17.98
CA ASN A 229 5.02 11.72 18.12
C ASN A 229 4.59 10.28 17.82
N VAL A 230 5.26 9.64 16.87
CA VAL A 230 5.01 8.25 16.45
C VAL A 230 6.29 7.45 16.68
N SER A 231 6.21 6.40 17.51
CA SER A 231 7.30 5.44 17.66
C SER A 231 7.16 4.30 16.65
N THR A 232 8.24 3.55 16.43
CA THR A 232 8.26 2.39 15.54
C THR A 232 7.32 1.29 16.00
N ASP A 233 7.13 1.18 17.30
CA ASP A 233 6.24 0.22 17.95
C ASP A 233 5.57 0.82 19.19
N CYS A 234 4.42 0.27 19.57
CA CYS A 234 3.72 0.56 20.81
C CYS A 234 3.32 -0.72 21.52
N ARG A 235 3.25 -0.67 22.85
CA ARG A 235 2.70 -1.77 23.65
C ARG A 235 1.19 -1.82 23.47
N TYR A 236 0.68 -2.99 23.14
CA TYR A 236 -0.75 -3.21 22.99
C TYR A 236 -1.33 -3.84 24.26
N GLU A 237 -1.96 -3.01 25.08
CA GLU A 237 -2.39 -3.37 26.44
C GLU A 237 -3.40 -4.53 26.47
N ARG A 238 -4.25 -4.68 25.45
CA ARG A 238 -5.26 -5.74 25.43
C ARG A 238 -4.70 -7.15 25.34
N LEU A 239 -3.51 -7.30 24.75
CA LEU A 239 -2.84 -8.60 24.56
C LEU A 239 -1.56 -8.71 25.40
N SER A 240 -1.13 -7.62 26.04
CA SER A 240 0.03 -7.63 26.93
C SER A 240 -0.36 -8.13 28.33
N THR A 241 0.55 -8.83 28.96
CA THR A 241 0.44 -9.32 30.32
C THR A 241 1.61 -8.80 31.17
N ASP A 242 1.60 -9.04 32.48
CA ASP A 242 2.73 -8.68 33.34
C ASP A 242 4.02 -9.42 33.00
N ARG A 243 3.94 -10.50 32.23
CA ARG A 243 5.08 -11.36 31.88
C ARG A 243 5.46 -11.31 30.40
N SER A 244 4.62 -10.72 29.55
CA SER A 244 4.81 -10.71 28.09
C SER A 244 4.24 -9.44 27.48
N ASP A 245 5.08 -8.69 26.79
CA ASP A 245 4.70 -7.51 26.04
C ASP A 245 4.32 -7.90 24.60
N CYS A 246 3.06 -7.66 24.25
CA CYS A 246 2.64 -7.67 22.86
C CYS A 246 2.88 -6.27 22.28
N ARG A 247 3.69 -6.19 21.22
CA ARG A 247 4.04 -4.93 20.57
C ARG A 247 3.49 -4.90 19.15
N LEU A 248 2.98 -3.76 18.74
CA LEU A 248 2.41 -3.51 17.42
C LEU A 248 3.00 -2.26 16.82
N SER A 249 3.06 -2.19 15.49
CA SER A 249 3.36 -0.93 14.80
C SER A 249 2.20 0.06 14.97
N PHE A 250 2.48 1.35 14.80
CA PHE A 250 1.48 2.41 14.90
C PHE A 250 0.27 2.18 13.98
N ALA A 251 0.49 1.68 12.77
CA ALA A 251 -0.56 1.47 11.77
C ALA A 251 -1.31 0.12 11.94
N ALA A 252 -0.80 -0.81 12.74
CA ALA A 252 -1.42 -2.13 12.91
C ALA A 252 -2.87 -2.09 13.42
N PRO A 253 -3.28 -1.17 14.33
CA PRO A 253 -4.66 -1.07 14.79
C PRO A 253 -5.67 -0.84 13.67
N ILE A 254 -5.31 -0.17 12.58
CA ILE A 254 -6.21 0.08 11.44
C ILE A 254 -6.68 -1.25 10.83
N GLY A 255 -5.77 -2.21 10.63
CA GLY A 255 -6.12 -3.52 10.11
C GLY A 255 -6.82 -4.44 11.11
N ILE A 256 -6.50 -4.30 12.42
CA ILE A 256 -7.01 -5.21 13.46
C ILE A 256 -8.39 -4.80 13.98
N LEU A 257 -8.69 -3.50 14.03
CA LEU A 257 -9.91 -2.98 14.65
C LEU A 257 -11.10 -2.92 13.72
N LEU A 258 -10.89 -2.89 12.41
CA LEU A 258 -11.98 -2.92 11.43
C LEU A 258 -12.47 -4.36 11.25
N THR A 259 -13.80 -4.52 11.19
CA THR A 259 -14.47 -5.85 11.09
C THR A 259 -15.08 -6.09 9.71
N CYS A 260 -14.86 -5.21 8.76
CA CYS A 260 -15.34 -5.32 7.38
C CYS A 260 -14.19 -5.49 6.41
N ASN A 261 -14.49 -5.95 5.21
CA ASN A 261 -13.52 -5.97 4.12
C ASN A 261 -12.99 -4.58 3.85
N HIS A 262 -11.68 -4.41 3.81
CA HIS A 262 -11.05 -3.12 3.56
C HIS A 262 -9.66 -3.26 2.96
N ILE A 263 -9.21 -2.21 2.30
CA ILE A 263 -7.87 -2.10 1.72
C ILE A 263 -7.22 -0.85 2.31
N VAL A 264 -6.02 -1.02 2.85
CA VAL A 264 -5.20 0.09 3.35
C VAL A 264 -4.10 0.39 2.34
N ASN A 265 -4.08 1.62 1.83
CA ASN A 265 -3.08 2.08 0.88
C ASN A 265 -2.15 3.10 1.56
N GLN A 266 -0.85 2.88 1.43
CA GLN A 266 0.19 3.78 1.92
C GLN A 266 1.14 4.13 0.79
N TYR A 267 1.35 5.43 0.55
CA TYR A 267 2.22 5.93 -0.51
C TYR A 267 3.40 6.67 0.07
N LEU A 268 4.59 6.37 -0.43
CA LEU A 268 5.81 7.11 -0.14
C LEU A 268 6.38 7.64 -1.46
N PHE A 269 6.41 8.96 -1.59
CA PHE A 269 6.94 9.65 -2.76
C PHE A 269 8.41 9.99 -2.53
N ILE A 270 9.26 9.60 -3.46
CA ILE A 270 10.70 9.86 -3.42
C ILE A 270 11.00 11.01 -4.36
N ASP A 271 11.14 12.18 -3.78
CA ASP A 271 11.44 13.41 -4.51
C ASP A 271 12.94 13.72 -4.51
N ASP A 272 13.34 14.75 -5.28
CA ASP A 272 14.70 15.29 -5.25
C ASP A 272 14.93 16.06 -3.94
N SER A 273 15.73 15.47 -3.05
CA SER A 273 16.04 16.04 -1.73
C SER A 273 16.67 17.43 -1.82
N ALA A 274 17.51 17.70 -2.82
CA ALA A 274 18.14 19.00 -2.99
C ALA A 274 17.11 20.09 -3.38
N GLU A 275 16.14 19.74 -4.21
CA GLU A 275 15.05 20.65 -4.58
C GLU A 275 14.13 20.94 -3.38
N ILE A 276 13.81 19.91 -2.59
CA ILE A 276 12.98 20.07 -1.39
C ILE A 276 13.69 20.96 -0.36
N LEU A 277 14.95 20.69 -0.06
CA LEU A 277 15.72 21.51 0.88
C LEU A 277 15.76 22.98 0.44
N ARG A 278 16.01 23.23 -0.85
CA ARG A 278 15.99 24.60 -1.38
C ARG A 278 14.64 25.28 -1.22
N LYS A 279 13.54 24.56 -1.39
CA LYS A 279 12.18 25.09 -1.15
C LYS A 279 11.94 25.40 0.32
N PHE A 280 12.39 24.55 1.22
CA PHE A 280 12.30 24.81 2.66
C PHE A 280 13.11 26.03 3.05
N GLU A 281 14.34 26.19 2.59
CA GLU A 281 15.18 27.36 2.84
C GLU A 281 14.51 28.66 2.34
N GLN A 282 13.91 28.63 1.16
CA GLN A 282 13.16 29.76 0.62
C GLN A 282 11.92 30.09 1.45
N THR A 283 11.21 29.08 1.94
CA THR A 283 10.02 29.27 2.77
C THR A 283 10.41 29.83 4.14
N VAL A 284 11.46 29.33 4.77
CA VAL A 284 11.97 29.82 6.06
C VAL A 284 12.44 31.25 5.96
N THR A 285 13.14 31.64 4.86
CA THR A 285 13.56 33.01 4.63
C THR A 285 12.41 33.96 4.28
N ALA A 286 11.31 33.42 3.72
CA ALA A 286 10.14 34.25 3.38
C ALA A 286 9.15 34.44 4.56
N VAL A 287 9.29 33.68 5.67
CA VAL A 287 8.51 33.91 6.88
C VAL A 287 9.08 35.11 7.61
N PRO A 288 8.42 36.31 7.59
CA PRO A 288 8.90 37.47 8.33
C PRO A 288 8.91 37.12 9.83
N THR A 289 10.04 37.29 10.46
CA THR A 289 10.22 37.18 11.91
C THR A 289 9.23 38.11 12.61
N ARG A 290 8.07 37.60 12.97
CA ARG A 290 7.00 38.32 13.68
C ARG A 290 7.31 38.47 15.18
N SER A 291 8.56 38.57 15.59
CA SER A 291 8.94 38.56 17.00
C SER A 291 9.70 39.81 17.50
N THR A 292 9.56 40.98 16.82
CA THR A 292 10.19 42.21 17.33
C THR A 292 9.31 43.47 17.24
N ALA A 293 8.00 43.35 17.17
CA ALA A 293 7.14 44.53 17.08
C ALA A 293 6.19 44.75 18.29
N ASN A 294 6.26 43.98 19.35
CA ASN A 294 5.37 44.14 20.52
C ASN A 294 6.12 44.52 21.84
N GLY A 295 7.28 45.13 21.75
CA GLY A 295 8.07 45.52 22.91
C GLY A 295 8.39 46.99 23.02
N LEU A 296 7.50 47.93 22.63
CA LEU A 296 7.68 49.34 22.94
C LEU A 296 6.36 50.11 22.77
N ARG A 297 5.42 49.92 23.70
CA ARG A 297 4.39 50.93 24.06
C ARG A 297 3.89 50.66 25.48
N SER A 298 4.63 51.10 26.45
CA SER A 298 4.13 51.51 27.77
C SER A 298 5.18 52.38 28.45
N ILE A 299 5.10 53.67 28.20
CA ILE A 299 5.29 54.76 29.16
C ILE A 299 4.30 55.81 28.77
#